data_cf14654e2f9e08b83d49513ef4faad72
#
_entry.id   cf14654e2f9e08b83d49513ef4faad72
#
_cell.length_a   1.000
_cell.length_b   1.000
_cell.length_c   1.000
_cell.angle_alpha   90.00
_cell.angle_beta   90.00
_cell.angle_gamma   90.00
#
_symmetry.space_group_name_H-M   'P 1'
#
loop_
_entity.id
_entity.type
_entity.pdbx_description
1 polymer ?
#
loop_
_entity_poly.entity_id
_entity_poly.type
_entity_poly.pdbx_seq_one_letter_code
_entity_poly.pdbx_strand_id
1 'polypeptide(L)'
;MGYARLLRRTSIALTMTLIAVLICYFWIDRPIAFFVHRHHIDEIKLFRWLTYPPPELQTWSPLLLTLLLVRRAWGPLLHWQKALLVACVSLIVADQFRFCLGDVFGRYWPETWRHDNPSLIDTGTYGFHSFQRGDDIGSFPSGHATRILSFAMVWLIAIPSSRIILAIFALPMLVSLVAMNYHFVGDVIAGSVLGGIIATYATHLAQLRPDE
;
A
#
# COMPACT_ATOMS: atom_id res chain seq x y z
N MET A 1 5.00 0.38 23.59
CA MET A 1 6.15 -0.44 23.12
C MET A 1 7.37 0.49 23.08
N GLY A 2 8.56 0.08 23.62
CA GLY A 2 9.74 0.96 23.57
C GLY A 2 10.32 1.07 22.14
N TYR A 3 10.93 2.21 21.81
CA TYR A 3 11.52 2.50 20.48
C TYR A 3 12.50 1.43 20.00
N ALA A 4 13.36 0.89 20.87
CA ALA A 4 14.30 -0.16 20.49
C ALA A 4 13.61 -1.43 19.97
N ARG A 5 12.48 -1.81 20.58
CA ARG A 5 11.67 -2.95 20.12
C ARG A 5 10.99 -2.66 18.78
N LEU A 6 10.52 -1.42 18.60
CA LEU A 6 9.91 -0.98 17.35
C LEU A 6 10.92 -1.03 16.21
N LEU A 7 12.10 -0.45 16.41
CA LEU A 7 13.20 -0.47 15.44
C LEU A 7 13.62 -1.89 15.06
N ARG A 8 13.79 -2.78 16.06
CA ARG A 8 14.13 -4.18 15.78
C ARG A 8 13.07 -4.88 14.92
N ARG A 9 11.78 -4.67 15.22
CA ARG A 9 10.68 -5.23 14.42
C ARG A 9 10.67 -4.68 13.00
N THR A 10 10.91 -3.38 12.83
CA THR A 10 11.03 -2.74 11.53
C THR A 10 12.19 -3.31 10.72
N SER A 11 13.38 -3.47 11.33
CA SER A 11 14.54 -4.07 10.64
C SER A 11 14.25 -5.50 10.19
N ILE A 12 13.64 -6.32 11.06
CA ILE A 12 13.23 -7.68 10.69
C ILE A 12 12.22 -7.65 9.54
N ALA A 13 11.19 -6.80 9.62
CA ALA A 13 10.18 -6.68 8.56
C ALA A 13 10.81 -6.28 7.23
N LEU A 14 11.71 -5.29 7.21
CA LEU A 14 12.41 -4.86 6.00
C LEU A 14 13.31 -5.96 5.43
N THR A 15 14.06 -6.68 6.27
CA THR A 15 14.89 -7.81 5.82
C THR A 15 14.03 -8.92 5.21
N MET A 16 12.93 -9.31 5.87
CA MET A 16 12.01 -10.32 5.33
C MET A 16 11.35 -9.86 4.03
N THR A 17 11.00 -8.58 3.95
CA THR A 17 10.45 -7.99 2.72
C THR A 17 11.45 -8.04 1.58
N LEU A 18 12.71 -7.67 1.82
CA LEU A 18 13.77 -7.75 0.82
C LEU A 18 13.92 -9.17 0.29
N ILE A 19 13.98 -10.16 1.18
CA ILE A 19 14.07 -11.59 0.80
C ILE A 19 12.85 -11.99 -0.03
N ALA A 20 11.62 -11.65 0.42
CA ALA A 20 10.40 -11.97 -0.28
C ALA A 20 10.33 -11.31 -1.67
N VAL A 21 10.72 -10.04 -1.79
CA VAL A 21 10.77 -9.32 -3.07
C VAL A 21 11.79 -9.96 -4.02
N LEU A 22 12.96 -10.37 -3.54
CA LEU A 22 13.95 -11.07 -4.36
C LEU A 22 13.41 -12.43 -4.85
N ILE A 23 12.75 -13.19 -3.98
CA ILE A 23 12.08 -14.44 -4.37
C ILE A 23 11.01 -14.16 -5.43
N CYS A 24 10.17 -13.16 -5.22
CA CYS A 24 9.15 -12.79 -6.19
C CYS A 24 9.76 -12.39 -7.51
N TYR A 25 10.77 -11.54 -7.52
CA TYR A 25 11.43 -11.04 -8.71
C TYR A 25 12.00 -12.15 -9.59
N PHE A 26 12.67 -13.14 -8.99
CA PHE A 26 13.34 -14.19 -9.77
C PHE A 26 12.41 -15.34 -10.15
N TRP A 27 11.38 -15.68 -9.35
CA TRP A 27 10.63 -16.92 -9.54
C TRP A 27 9.10 -16.74 -9.63
N ILE A 28 8.51 -15.66 -9.13
CA ILE A 28 7.05 -15.55 -8.97
C ILE A 28 6.42 -14.51 -9.89
N ASP A 29 6.99 -13.32 -9.98
CA ASP A 29 6.38 -12.17 -10.63
C ASP A 29 6.09 -12.40 -12.12
N ARG A 30 7.07 -12.88 -12.87
CA ARG A 30 6.92 -13.14 -14.32
C ARG A 30 5.92 -14.27 -14.62
N PRO A 31 6.04 -15.48 -13.99
CA PRO A 31 5.07 -16.55 -14.22
C PRO A 31 3.63 -16.14 -13.92
N ILE A 32 3.41 -15.40 -12.82
CA ILE A 32 2.07 -14.95 -12.43
C ILE A 32 1.54 -13.91 -13.43
N ALA A 33 2.33 -12.91 -13.83
CA ALA A 33 1.90 -11.91 -14.79
C ALA A 33 1.47 -12.56 -16.12
N PHE A 34 2.26 -13.48 -16.66
CA PHE A 34 1.90 -14.23 -17.86
C PHE A 34 0.72 -15.16 -17.66
N PHE A 35 0.53 -15.73 -16.46
CA PHE A 35 -0.63 -16.55 -16.17
C PHE A 35 -1.92 -15.72 -16.18
N VAL A 36 -1.91 -14.56 -15.52
CA VAL A 36 -3.05 -13.64 -15.49
C VAL A 36 -3.44 -13.22 -16.90
N HIS A 37 -2.48 -12.76 -17.68
CA HIS A 37 -2.71 -12.32 -19.08
C HIS A 37 -3.25 -13.46 -19.95
N ARG A 38 -2.64 -14.65 -19.94
CA ARG A 38 -3.06 -15.78 -20.79
C ARG A 38 -4.47 -16.32 -20.46
N HIS A 39 -4.94 -16.12 -19.24
CA HIS A 39 -6.26 -16.57 -18.80
C HIS A 39 -7.29 -15.43 -18.76
N HIS A 40 -6.94 -14.22 -19.24
CA HIS A 40 -7.79 -13.05 -19.30
C HIS A 40 -8.41 -12.69 -17.92
N ILE A 41 -7.66 -12.93 -16.84
CA ILE A 41 -8.12 -12.65 -15.47
C ILE A 41 -8.24 -11.15 -15.24
N ASP A 42 -7.37 -10.36 -15.86
CA ASP A 42 -7.32 -8.88 -15.87
C ASP A 42 -8.57 -8.24 -16.53
N GLU A 43 -9.35 -8.99 -17.31
CA GLU A 43 -10.59 -8.53 -17.90
C GLU A 43 -11.79 -8.62 -16.92
N ILE A 44 -11.65 -9.30 -15.78
CA ILE A 44 -12.72 -9.52 -14.82
C ILE A 44 -13.05 -8.21 -14.08
N LYS A 45 -14.20 -7.61 -14.38
CA LYS A 45 -14.66 -6.32 -13.85
C LYS A 45 -14.66 -6.24 -12.32
N LEU A 46 -14.92 -7.36 -11.63
CA LEU A 46 -14.92 -7.41 -10.16
C LEU A 46 -13.56 -6.99 -9.59
N PHE A 47 -12.48 -7.53 -10.13
CA PHE A 47 -11.13 -7.18 -9.67
C PHE A 47 -10.83 -5.69 -9.87
N ARG A 48 -11.24 -5.12 -11.01
CA ARG A 48 -11.10 -3.68 -11.25
C ARG A 48 -11.84 -2.84 -10.19
N TRP A 49 -13.06 -3.19 -9.85
CA TRP A 49 -13.82 -2.45 -8.83
C TRP A 49 -13.19 -2.52 -7.44
N LEU A 50 -12.58 -3.65 -7.10
CA LEU A 50 -11.89 -3.82 -5.83
C LEU A 50 -10.63 -2.95 -5.72
N THR A 51 -10.08 -2.42 -6.82
CA THR A 51 -8.90 -1.53 -6.78
C THR A 51 -9.24 -0.05 -6.59
N TYR A 52 -10.51 0.35 -6.60
CA TYR A 52 -10.90 1.77 -6.45
C TYR A 52 -10.77 2.36 -5.04
N PRO A 53 -10.98 1.61 -3.93
CA PRO A 53 -10.95 2.22 -2.60
C PRO A 53 -9.65 2.97 -2.23
N PRO A 54 -8.43 2.51 -2.56
CA PRO A 54 -7.22 3.24 -2.17
C PRO A 54 -7.05 4.64 -2.79
N PRO A 55 -7.30 4.87 -4.10
CA PRO A 55 -7.34 6.21 -4.68
C PRO A 55 -8.40 7.11 -4.04
N GLU A 56 -9.58 6.58 -3.76
CA GLU A 56 -10.65 7.33 -3.09
C GLU A 56 -10.22 7.74 -1.68
N LEU A 57 -9.65 6.83 -0.90
CA LEU A 57 -9.11 7.15 0.42
C LEU A 57 -8.03 8.24 0.34
N GLN A 58 -7.15 8.20 -0.67
CA GLN A 58 -6.15 9.23 -0.89
C GLN A 58 -6.80 10.59 -1.17
N THR A 59 -7.79 10.63 -2.06
CA THR A 59 -8.48 11.85 -2.46
C THR A 59 -9.21 12.51 -1.28
N TRP A 60 -9.89 11.72 -0.45
CA TRP A 60 -10.70 12.24 0.63
C TRP A 60 -9.94 12.45 1.96
N SER A 61 -8.77 11.84 2.14
CA SER A 61 -8.01 11.93 3.39
C SER A 61 -7.64 13.37 3.79
N PRO A 62 -7.22 14.30 2.90
CA PRO A 62 -6.93 15.67 3.28
C PRO A 62 -8.17 16.43 3.79
N LEU A 63 -9.32 16.21 3.14
CA LEU A 63 -10.58 16.82 3.58
C LEU A 63 -11.01 16.27 4.95
N LEU A 64 -11.00 14.95 5.12
CA LEU A 64 -11.33 14.30 6.40
C LEU A 64 -10.40 14.75 7.52
N LEU A 65 -9.08 14.85 7.24
CA LEU A 65 -8.11 15.37 8.19
C LEU A 65 -8.45 16.81 8.61
N THR A 66 -8.74 17.68 7.65
CA THR A 66 -9.11 19.07 7.91
C THR A 66 -10.37 19.15 8.77
N LEU A 67 -11.42 18.41 8.43
CA LEU A 67 -12.66 18.38 9.20
C LEU A 67 -12.44 17.89 10.64
N LEU A 68 -11.60 16.88 10.84
CA LEU A 68 -11.27 16.37 12.16
C LEU A 68 -10.43 17.36 12.99
N LEU A 69 -9.52 18.09 12.35
CA LEU A 69 -8.76 19.16 13.02
C LEU A 69 -9.67 20.31 13.44
N VAL A 70 -10.59 20.73 12.58
CA VAL A 70 -11.61 21.72 12.92
C VAL A 70 -12.49 21.21 14.06
N ARG A 71 -12.98 19.96 13.98
CA ARG A 71 -13.75 19.34 15.06
C ARG A 71 -12.97 19.32 16.40
N ARG A 72 -11.65 19.10 16.35
CA ARG A 72 -10.78 19.10 17.54
C ARG A 72 -10.75 20.46 18.25
N ALA A 73 -10.93 21.56 17.52
CA ALA A 73 -10.97 22.91 18.10
C ALA A 73 -12.16 23.12 19.03
N TRP A 74 -13.27 22.38 18.86
CA TRP A 74 -14.47 22.47 19.72
C TRP A 74 -14.49 21.47 20.89
N GLY A 75 -13.47 20.61 21.00
CA GLY A 75 -13.38 19.67 22.11
C GLY A 75 -12.56 18.42 21.79
N PRO A 76 -12.41 17.50 22.77
CA PRO A 76 -11.66 16.28 22.56
C PRO A 76 -12.30 15.41 21.48
N LEU A 77 -11.47 14.76 20.67
CA LEU A 77 -11.91 13.76 19.70
C LEU A 77 -12.28 12.45 20.41
N LEU A 78 -13.31 11.79 19.94
CA LEU A 78 -13.63 10.42 20.30
C LEU A 78 -12.53 9.48 19.84
N HIS A 79 -12.45 8.27 20.41
CA HIS A 79 -11.38 7.32 20.07
C HIS A 79 -11.35 6.98 18.59
N TRP A 80 -12.47 6.64 17.97
CA TRP A 80 -12.56 6.38 16.54
C TRP A 80 -12.20 7.60 15.66
N GLN A 81 -12.50 8.83 16.14
CA GLN A 81 -12.12 10.06 15.43
C GLN A 81 -10.60 10.27 15.46
N LYS A 82 -9.95 9.96 16.59
CA LYS A 82 -8.49 9.95 16.68
C LYS A 82 -7.88 8.90 15.77
N ALA A 83 -8.47 7.69 15.75
CA ALA A 83 -8.03 6.64 14.84
C ALA A 83 -8.14 7.07 13.37
N LEU A 84 -9.26 7.67 12.97
CA LEU A 84 -9.46 8.19 11.62
C LEU A 84 -8.45 9.30 11.28
N LEU A 85 -8.21 10.23 12.21
CA LEU A 85 -7.21 11.29 12.01
C LEU A 85 -5.82 10.71 11.78
N VAL A 86 -5.39 9.79 12.65
CA VAL A 86 -4.09 9.12 12.52
C VAL A 86 -4.01 8.29 11.24
N ALA A 87 -5.11 7.64 10.83
CA ALA A 87 -5.17 6.89 9.58
C ALA A 87 -5.00 7.78 8.35
N CYS A 88 -5.65 8.95 8.32
CA CYS A 88 -5.48 9.93 7.24
C CYS A 88 -4.03 10.45 7.18
N VAL A 89 -3.43 10.81 8.31
CA VAL A 89 -2.02 11.24 8.37
C VAL A 89 -1.10 10.12 7.90
N SER A 90 -1.31 8.89 8.40
CA SER A 90 -0.53 7.71 8.02
C SER A 90 -0.57 7.47 6.51
N LEU A 91 -1.76 7.56 5.90
CA LEU A 91 -1.94 7.37 4.45
C LEU A 91 -1.19 8.45 3.66
N ILE A 92 -1.34 9.72 4.02
CA ILE A 92 -0.68 10.84 3.32
C ILE A 92 0.85 10.68 3.39
N VAL A 93 1.38 10.39 4.57
CA VAL A 93 2.83 10.17 4.77
C VAL A 93 3.29 8.93 3.97
N ALA A 94 2.55 7.83 4.04
CA ALA A 94 2.89 6.60 3.33
C ALA A 94 2.91 6.79 1.81
N ASP A 95 1.98 7.57 1.27
CA ASP A 95 1.92 7.88 -0.15
C ASP A 95 3.13 8.71 -0.61
N GLN A 96 3.58 9.68 0.19
CA GLN A 96 4.80 10.45 -0.09
C GLN A 96 6.06 9.56 -0.09
N PHE A 97 6.20 8.69 0.92
CA PHE A 97 7.31 7.72 0.95
C PHE A 97 7.28 6.80 -0.26
N ARG A 98 6.11 6.26 -0.61
CA ARG A 98 5.93 5.42 -1.80
C ARG A 98 6.35 6.15 -3.06
N PHE A 99 5.95 7.42 -3.23
CA PHE A 99 6.31 8.23 -4.39
C PHE A 99 7.83 8.37 -4.51
N CYS A 100 8.51 8.79 -3.44
CA CYS A 100 9.96 8.90 -3.42
C CYS A 100 10.67 7.56 -3.72
N LEU A 101 10.17 6.45 -3.16
CA LEU A 101 10.72 5.12 -3.42
C LEU A 101 10.47 4.67 -4.86
N GLY A 102 9.35 5.06 -5.48
CA GLY A 102 9.07 4.82 -6.88
C GLY A 102 10.15 5.39 -7.79
N ASP A 103 10.57 6.63 -7.55
CA ASP A 103 11.66 7.28 -8.28
C ASP A 103 13.02 6.61 -8.02
N VAL A 104 13.26 6.16 -6.77
CA VAL A 104 14.52 5.49 -6.40
C VAL A 104 14.65 4.14 -7.07
N PHE A 105 13.58 3.35 -7.09
CA PHE A 105 13.64 1.98 -7.62
C PHE A 105 13.35 1.89 -9.12
N GLY A 106 12.42 2.69 -9.64
CA GLY A 106 12.11 2.75 -11.08
C GLY A 106 11.74 1.39 -11.68
N ARG A 107 10.75 0.67 -11.14
CA ARG A 107 10.34 -0.63 -11.64
C ARG A 107 9.34 -0.52 -12.77
N TYR A 108 9.51 -1.30 -13.84
CA TYR A 108 8.52 -1.45 -14.91
C TYR A 108 7.26 -2.18 -14.41
N TRP A 109 6.18 -2.05 -15.19
CA TRP A 109 4.87 -2.61 -14.89
C TRP A 109 4.70 -4.04 -15.44
N PRO A 110 3.75 -4.84 -14.91
CA PRO A 110 3.41 -6.12 -15.52
C PRO A 110 2.83 -5.97 -16.94
N GLU A 111 1.91 -5.02 -17.11
CA GLU A 111 1.18 -4.78 -18.36
C GLU A 111 1.03 -3.28 -18.64
N THR A 112 0.87 -2.90 -19.91
CA THR A 112 0.67 -1.50 -20.31
C THR A 112 -0.78 -1.11 -20.13
N TRP A 113 -1.05 -0.11 -19.34
CA TRP A 113 -2.40 0.35 -19.01
C TRP A 113 -2.52 1.87 -18.93
N ARG A 114 -1.44 2.61 -19.04
CA ARG A 114 -1.41 4.08 -18.97
C ARG A 114 -0.24 4.65 -19.78
N HIS A 115 -0.53 5.62 -20.67
CA HIS A 115 0.49 6.40 -21.39
C HIS A 115 1.58 5.57 -22.09
N ASP A 116 1.21 4.44 -22.67
CA ASP A 116 2.13 3.52 -23.36
C ASP A 116 3.34 3.10 -22.48
N ASN A 117 3.12 2.99 -21.16
CA ASN A 117 4.17 2.63 -20.22
C ASN A 117 4.87 1.30 -20.59
N PRO A 118 6.21 1.23 -20.50
CA PRO A 118 6.93 -0.01 -20.73
C PRO A 118 6.51 -1.10 -19.75
N SER A 119 6.30 -2.31 -20.25
CA SER A 119 5.77 -3.42 -19.45
C SER A 119 6.40 -4.75 -19.82
N LEU A 120 6.23 -5.75 -18.92
CA LEU A 120 6.70 -7.10 -19.20
C LEU A 120 5.95 -7.74 -20.37
N ILE A 121 4.62 -7.56 -20.43
CA ILE A 121 3.77 -8.27 -21.41
C ILE A 121 3.85 -7.61 -22.77
N ASP A 122 3.64 -6.30 -22.87
CA ASP A 122 3.47 -5.62 -24.16
C ASP A 122 4.80 -5.23 -24.80
N THR A 123 5.82 -4.87 -24.00
CA THR A 123 7.12 -4.43 -24.51
C THR A 123 8.27 -5.38 -24.19
N GLY A 124 8.02 -6.45 -23.43
CA GLY A 124 9.05 -7.39 -22.98
C GLY A 124 10.01 -6.82 -21.92
N THR A 125 9.69 -5.66 -21.35
CA THR A 125 10.58 -4.93 -20.44
C THR A 125 10.33 -5.36 -19.01
N TYR A 126 11.38 -5.81 -18.30
CA TYR A 126 11.30 -6.27 -16.92
C TYR A 126 12.54 -5.87 -16.15
N GLY A 127 12.37 -5.33 -14.95
CA GLY A 127 13.47 -4.98 -14.07
C GLY A 127 13.28 -3.66 -13.34
N PHE A 128 14.36 -3.24 -12.69
CA PHE A 128 14.47 -2.00 -11.96
C PHE A 128 15.42 -1.05 -12.69
N HIS A 129 15.05 0.21 -12.80
CA HIS A 129 15.84 1.29 -13.37
C HIS A 129 15.92 2.44 -12.38
N SER A 130 16.84 2.30 -11.42
CA SER A 130 16.99 3.22 -10.31
C SER A 130 17.25 4.66 -10.78
N PHE A 131 16.62 5.60 -10.06
CA PHE A 131 16.76 7.06 -10.28
C PHE A 131 16.23 7.57 -11.63
N GLN A 132 15.43 6.79 -12.33
CA GLN A 132 14.67 7.30 -13.47
C GLN A 132 13.36 7.92 -12.97
N ARG A 133 13.13 9.16 -13.38
CA ARG A 133 11.88 9.89 -13.12
C ARG A 133 10.98 9.80 -14.34
N GLY A 134 9.71 9.56 -14.10
CA GLY A 134 8.69 9.54 -15.14
C GLY A 134 7.46 8.76 -14.70
N ASP A 135 6.31 9.10 -15.26
CA ASP A 135 5.04 8.41 -15.00
C ASP A 135 5.02 6.97 -15.56
N ASP A 136 6.01 6.66 -16.43
CA ASP A 136 6.09 5.38 -17.16
C ASP A 136 6.75 4.26 -16.35
N ILE A 137 7.41 4.59 -15.25
CA ILE A 137 8.11 3.66 -14.36
C ILE A 137 7.76 4.00 -12.91
N GLY A 138 7.64 3.02 -12.06
CA GLY A 138 7.31 3.23 -10.65
C GLY A 138 6.24 2.28 -10.13
N SER A 139 6.19 1.05 -10.66
CA SER A 139 5.29 0.03 -10.12
C SER A 139 5.66 -0.36 -8.69
N PHE A 140 6.93 -0.21 -8.29
CA PHE A 140 7.44 -0.60 -7.00
C PHE A 140 7.77 0.61 -6.10
N PRO A 141 7.39 0.56 -4.83
CA PRO A 141 6.42 -0.33 -4.22
C PRO A 141 4.98 0.03 -4.63
N SER A 142 4.03 -0.91 -4.53
CA SER A 142 2.63 -0.67 -4.91
C SER A 142 2.00 0.47 -4.11
N GLY A 143 1.53 1.51 -4.82
CA GLY A 143 0.85 2.64 -4.18
C GLY A 143 -0.51 2.26 -3.58
N HIS A 144 -1.29 1.45 -4.26
CA HIS A 144 -2.57 0.95 -3.78
C HIS A 144 -2.40 0.14 -2.48
N ALA A 145 -1.45 -0.80 -2.45
CA ALA A 145 -1.16 -1.60 -1.27
C ALA A 145 -0.67 -0.73 -0.11
N THR A 146 0.22 0.24 -0.37
CA THR A 146 0.74 1.16 0.63
C THR A 146 -0.38 1.97 1.27
N ARG A 147 -1.29 2.54 0.48
CA ARG A 147 -2.40 3.36 0.96
C ARG A 147 -3.38 2.56 1.81
N ILE A 148 -3.85 1.40 1.30
CA ILE A 148 -4.83 0.62 2.04
C ILE A 148 -4.27 0.07 3.35
N LEU A 149 -3.02 -0.42 3.35
CA LEU A 149 -2.41 -0.98 4.56
C LEU A 149 -2.02 0.11 5.57
N SER A 150 -1.59 1.28 5.11
CA SER A 150 -1.32 2.40 6.03
C SER A 150 -2.58 2.89 6.73
N PHE A 151 -3.71 2.87 6.05
CA PHE A 151 -5.01 3.23 6.63
C PHE A 151 -5.56 2.12 7.52
N ALA A 152 -5.67 0.89 7.01
CA ALA A 152 -6.28 -0.24 7.69
C ALA A 152 -5.51 -0.65 8.96
N MET A 153 -4.18 -0.61 8.96
CA MET A 153 -3.38 -0.99 10.12
C MET A 153 -3.55 -0.04 11.30
N VAL A 154 -3.81 1.26 11.07
CA VAL A 154 -4.16 2.18 12.16
C VAL A 154 -5.45 1.72 12.85
N TRP A 155 -6.48 1.38 12.06
CA TRP A 155 -7.74 0.86 12.58
C TRP A 155 -7.54 -0.47 13.31
N LEU A 156 -6.76 -1.37 12.75
CA LEU A 156 -6.47 -2.66 13.37
C LEU A 156 -5.79 -2.51 14.73
N ILE A 157 -4.89 -1.54 14.87
CA ILE A 157 -4.18 -1.27 16.13
C ILE A 157 -5.09 -0.56 17.13
N ALA A 158 -5.88 0.42 16.68
CA ALA A 158 -6.73 1.23 17.54
C ALA A 158 -8.02 0.50 17.94
N ILE A 159 -8.63 -0.25 17.02
CA ILE A 159 -9.92 -0.93 17.18
C ILE A 159 -9.78 -2.38 16.70
N PRO A 160 -9.21 -3.28 17.53
CA PRO A 160 -8.94 -4.67 17.14
C PRO A 160 -10.20 -5.47 16.72
N SER A 161 -11.39 -5.06 17.17
CA SER A 161 -12.67 -5.66 16.74
C SER A 161 -12.94 -5.50 15.24
N SER A 162 -12.33 -4.49 14.58
CA SER A 162 -12.46 -4.24 13.14
C SER A 162 -11.69 -5.24 12.24
N ARG A 163 -10.87 -6.11 12.81
CA ARG A 163 -9.93 -7.00 12.08
C ARG A 163 -10.57 -7.82 10.97
N ILE A 164 -11.77 -8.37 11.21
CA ILE A 164 -12.45 -9.23 10.23
C ILE A 164 -12.92 -8.37 9.03
N ILE A 165 -13.55 -7.23 9.32
CA ILE A 165 -14.02 -6.30 8.30
C ILE A 165 -12.84 -5.82 7.45
N LEU A 166 -11.76 -5.39 8.09
CA LEU A 166 -10.58 -4.91 7.39
C LEU A 166 -9.94 -6.01 6.52
N ALA A 167 -9.90 -7.26 7.01
CA ALA A 167 -9.41 -8.39 6.22
C ALA A 167 -10.28 -8.67 4.99
N ILE A 168 -11.62 -8.64 5.14
CA ILE A 168 -12.57 -8.87 4.04
C ILE A 168 -12.41 -7.81 2.92
N PHE A 169 -12.07 -6.58 3.27
CA PHE A 169 -11.89 -5.52 2.27
C PHE A 169 -10.44 -5.45 1.73
N ALA A 170 -9.44 -5.53 2.60
CA ALA A 170 -8.05 -5.35 2.19
C ALA A 170 -7.47 -6.54 1.42
N LEU A 171 -7.74 -7.78 1.84
CA LEU A 171 -7.16 -8.95 1.18
C LEU A 171 -7.63 -9.14 -0.27
N PRO A 172 -8.95 -9.09 -0.60
CA PRO A 172 -9.40 -9.17 -1.99
C PRO A 172 -8.84 -8.03 -2.84
N MET A 173 -8.72 -6.82 -2.28
CA MET A 173 -8.13 -5.70 -2.98
C MET A 173 -6.66 -5.95 -3.31
N LEU A 174 -5.84 -6.45 -2.37
CA LEU A 174 -4.44 -6.79 -2.63
C LEU A 174 -4.29 -7.87 -3.71
N VAL A 175 -5.15 -8.90 -3.67
CA VAL A 175 -5.21 -9.93 -4.71
C VAL A 175 -5.59 -9.33 -6.05
N SER A 176 -6.54 -8.39 -6.08
CA SER A 176 -7.01 -7.74 -7.30
C SER A 176 -5.91 -6.93 -8.01
N LEU A 177 -4.94 -6.36 -7.27
CA LEU A 177 -3.82 -5.65 -7.88
C LEU A 177 -2.96 -6.56 -8.76
N VAL A 178 -2.77 -7.80 -8.34
CA VAL A 178 -2.06 -8.83 -9.11
C VAL A 178 -2.96 -9.38 -10.20
N ALA A 179 -4.23 -9.67 -9.89
CA ALA A 179 -5.20 -10.19 -10.85
C ALA A 179 -5.50 -9.23 -12.01
N MET A 180 -5.30 -7.93 -11.83
CA MET A 180 -5.42 -6.90 -12.87
C MET A 180 -4.10 -6.61 -13.58
N ASN A 181 -3.03 -7.34 -13.32
CA ASN A 181 -1.69 -7.02 -13.81
C ASN A 181 -1.26 -5.55 -13.56
N TYR A 182 -1.85 -4.89 -12.55
CA TYR A 182 -1.45 -3.54 -12.16
C TYR A 182 -0.12 -3.53 -11.42
N HIS A 183 0.17 -4.60 -10.66
CA HIS A 183 1.38 -4.73 -9.88
C HIS A 183 1.88 -6.17 -9.84
N PHE A 184 3.18 -6.35 -9.78
CA PHE A 184 3.77 -7.65 -9.44
C PHE A 184 3.51 -8.02 -7.98
N VAL A 185 3.60 -9.31 -7.66
CA VAL A 185 3.43 -9.80 -6.27
C VAL A 185 4.43 -9.13 -5.33
N GLY A 186 5.68 -9.01 -5.76
CA GLY A 186 6.74 -8.32 -4.99
C GLY A 186 6.41 -6.86 -4.68
N ASP A 187 5.76 -6.13 -5.62
CA ASP A 187 5.34 -4.73 -5.41
C ASP A 187 4.27 -4.62 -4.33
N VAL A 188 3.31 -5.54 -4.37
CA VAL A 188 2.20 -5.59 -3.40
C VAL A 188 2.72 -5.92 -2.00
N ILE A 189 3.64 -6.87 -1.86
CA ILE A 189 4.28 -7.19 -0.58
C ILE A 189 5.03 -5.99 -0.04
N ALA A 190 5.89 -5.36 -0.85
CA ALA A 190 6.68 -4.20 -0.43
C ALA A 190 5.79 -3.02 -0.02
N GLY A 191 4.76 -2.71 -0.81
CA GLY A 191 3.81 -1.64 -0.51
C GLY A 191 3.02 -1.92 0.78
N SER A 192 2.59 -3.17 0.99
CA SER A 192 1.87 -3.58 2.19
C SER A 192 2.72 -3.40 3.46
N VAL A 193 3.97 -3.82 3.42
CA VAL A 193 4.89 -3.68 4.55
C VAL A 193 5.24 -2.21 4.80
N LEU A 194 5.47 -1.42 3.76
CA LEU A 194 5.71 0.02 3.88
C LEU A 194 4.53 0.70 4.58
N GLY A 195 3.31 0.48 4.10
CA GLY A 195 2.10 1.03 4.72
C GLY A 195 1.94 0.60 6.18
N GLY A 196 2.15 -0.68 6.48
CA GLY A 196 2.07 -1.22 7.84
C GLY A 196 3.11 -0.64 8.79
N ILE A 197 4.35 -0.45 8.34
CA ILE A 197 5.41 0.20 9.13
C ILE A 197 4.99 1.63 9.46
N ILE A 198 4.60 2.44 8.47
CA ILE A 198 4.24 3.85 8.68
C ILE A 198 3.04 3.96 9.62
N ALA A 199 2.01 3.12 9.44
CA ALA A 199 0.87 3.07 10.37
C ALA A 199 1.29 2.74 11.81
N THR A 200 2.22 1.81 11.98
CA THR A 200 2.72 1.43 13.32
C THR A 200 3.45 2.57 13.99
N TYR A 201 4.27 3.32 13.24
CA TYR A 201 4.94 4.51 13.78
C TYR A 201 3.95 5.64 14.05
N ALA A 202 2.99 5.89 13.15
CA ALA A 202 1.96 6.93 13.33
C ALA A 202 1.13 6.67 14.59
N THR A 203 0.67 5.44 14.82
CA THR A 203 -0.09 5.06 16.03
C THR A 203 0.77 5.17 17.28
N HIS A 204 2.04 4.79 17.20
CA HIS A 204 2.97 4.90 18.34
C HIS A 204 3.21 6.36 18.74
N LEU A 205 3.48 7.24 17.76
CA LEU A 205 3.68 8.67 17.99
C LEU A 205 2.42 9.37 18.51
N ALA A 206 1.27 9.00 17.98
CA ALA A 206 -0.02 9.51 18.44
C ALA A 206 -0.48 8.93 19.78
N GLN A 207 0.29 8.01 20.37
CA GLN A 207 -0.07 7.28 21.61
C GLN A 207 -1.49 6.66 21.53
N LEU A 208 -1.88 6.26 20.33
CA LEU A 208 -3.16 5.63 20.08
C LEU A 208 -3.11 4.19 20.61
N ARG A 209 -3.91 3.90 21.65
CA ARG A 209 -3.98 2.57 22.26
C ARG A 209 -5.23 1.85 21.77
N PRO A 210 -5.24 0.50 21.80
CA PRO A 210 -6.46 -0.26 21.56
C PRO A 210 -7.61 0.18 22.48
N ASP A 211 -8.83 0.07 21.99
CA ASP A 211 -10.02 0.15 22.86
C ASP A 211 -9.99 -0.99 23.88
N GLU A 212 -10.28 -0.69 25.15
CA GLU A 212 -10.44 -1.68 26.22
C GLU A 212 -11.78 -2.42 26.07
#